data_c5c4606f8f3623dc6573054598412c24
#
_entry.id   c5c4606f8f3623dc6573054598412c24
#
_cell.length_a   1.000
_cell.length_b   1.000
_cell.length_c   1.000
_cell.angle_alpha   90.00
_cell.angle_beta   90.00
_cell.angle_gamma   90.00
#
_symmetry.space_group_name_H-M   'P 1'
#
loop_
_entity.id
_entity.type
_entity.pdbx_description
1 polymer ?
#
loop_
_entity_poly.entity_id
_entity_poly.type
_entity_poly.pdbx_seq_one_letter_code
_entity_poly.pdbx_strand_id
1 'polypeptide(L)'
;MKLQIKSLYLLCFATGAMLLSSCEDFLDRQEDEKLTFEKIWESRNTTKQYWLNAMSFLPNYNGGFIGDNEPYLGASDECTITYDRGYRSMNFGSWNASNVPYYKMDKYYKGIRECNIFMQNVYKCSDPLATQEQLDEWYWQARFARAYYYFSMMCDYGPIFLIGD
;
A
#
# COMPACT_ATOMS: atom_id res chain seq x y z
N MET A 1 -1.31 31.83 65.44
CA MET A 1 -2.30 31.39 64.43
C MET A 1 -1.98 31.86 62.97
N LYS A 2 -1.60 33.14 62.76
CA LYS A 2 -1.29 33.64 61.40
C LYS A 2 -0.01 33.02 60.72
N LEU A 3 0.95 32.57 61.52
CA LEU A 3 2.19 31.94 60.97
C LEU A 3 1.95 30.53 60.40
N GLN A 4 1.08 29.76 61.03
CA GLN A 4 0.72 28.40 60.60
C GLN A 4 -0.02 28.40 59.25
N ILE A 5 -0.86 29.39 59.04
CA ILE A 5 -1.63 29.52 57.79
C ILE A 5 -0.75 29.83 56.61
N LYS A 6 0.27 30.71 56.78
CA LYS A 6 1.25 31.05 55.71
C LYS A 6 2.08 29.80 55.32
N SER A 7 2.48 28.98 56.31
CA SER A 7 3.26 27.77 56.03
C SER A 7 2.42 26.73 55.27
N LEU A 8 1.12 26.67 55.56
CA LEU A 8 0.19 25.76 54.85
C LEU A 8 0.01 26.17 53.38
N TYR A 9 -0.12 27.48 53.09
CA TYR A 9 -0.18 27.98 51.73
C TYR A 9 1.10 27.75 50.94
N LEU A 10 2.26 27.89 51.59
CA LEU A 10 3.57 27.63 50.96
C LEU A 10 3.73 26.15 50.61
N LEU A 11 3.26 25.26 51.51
CA LEU A 11 3.28 23.82 51.27
C LEU A 11 2.36 23.40 50.13
N CYS A 12 1.14 23.94 50.07
CA CYS A 12 0.18 23.68 48.95
C CYS A 12 0.69 24.23 47.62
N PHE A 13 1.41 25.39 47.63
CA PHE A 13 1.99 25.94 46.40
C PHE A 13 3.16 25.10 45.91
N ALA A 14 4.02 24.61 46.81
CA ALA A 14 5.16 23.74 46.46
C ALA A 14 4.68 22.37 45.92
N THR A 15 3.63 21.77 46.53
CA THR A 15 3.05 20.53 46.01
C THR A 15 2.32 20.70 44.68
N GLY A 16 1.66 21.84 44.46
CA GLY A 16 1.03 22.20 43.20
C GLY A 16 2.05 22.40 42.08
N ALA A 17 3.20 22.99 42.35
CA ALA A 17 4.28 23.19 41.36
C ALA A 17 4.96 21.88 40.92
N MET A 18 5.01 20.86 41.78
CA MET A 18 5.56 19.54 41.44
C MET A 18 4.61 18.71 40.55
N LEU A 19 3.33 19.03 40.51
CA LEU A 19 2.37 18.35 39.66
C LEU A 19 2.35 18.89 38.21
N LEU A 20 3.04 19.98 37.94
CA LEU A 20 3.17 20.61 36.62
C LEU A 20 4.41 20.15 35.83
N SER A 21 5.23 19.25 36.38
CA SER A 21 6.25 18.56 35.57
C SER A 21 5.54 17.52 34.69
N SER A 22 4.90 17.99 33.64
CA SER A 22 4.41 17.18 32.56
C SER A 22 5.60 16.46 31.94
N CYS A 23 5.47 15.15 31.78
CA CYS A 23 6.46 14.33 31.08
C CYS A 23 6.48 14.74 29.61
N GLU A 24 7.30 15.70 29.22
CA GLU A 24 7.57 16.03 27.80
C GLU A 24 8.12 14.81 27.06
N ASP A 25 8.96 14.00 27.70
CA ASP A 25 9.54 12.78 27.14
C ASP A 25 8.53 11.69 26.76
N PHE A 26 7.30 11.74 27.31
CA PHE A 26 6.29 10.72 26.97
C PHE A 26 5.64 10.96 25.60
N LEU A 27 5.61 12.22 25.15
CA LEU A 27 5.06 12.60 23.83
C LEU A 27 6.13 12.62 22.74
N ASP A 28 7.40 12.73 23.14
CA ASP A 28 8.55 12.72 22.23
C ASP A 28 9.08 11.29 22.01
N ARG A 29 8.15 10.34 21.89
CA ARG A 29 8.48 9.02 21.41
C ARG A 29 8.98 9.16 19.98
N GLN A 30 10.30 9.17 19.82
CA GLN A 30 10.89 9.01 18.49
C GLN A 30 10.28 7.73 17.89
N GLU A 31 9.66 7.89 16.74
CA GLU A 31 9.12 6.75 15.96
C GLU A 31 10.28 5.91 15.38
N ASP A 32 11.24 5.52 16.24
CA ASP A 32 12.43 4.76 15.83
C ASP A 32 12.10 3.36 15.30
N GLU A 33 10.88 2.89 15.53
CA GLU A 33 10.44 1.57 15.06
C GLU A 33 9.63 1.61 13.76
N LYS A 34 9.18 2.79 13.32
CA LYS A 34 8.50 2.90 12.02
C LYS A 34 9.51 3.12 10.92
N LEU A 35 9.47 2.25 9.93
CA LEU A 35 10.20 2.42 8.69
C LEU A 35 9.73 3.70 7.99
N THR A 36 10.50 4.79 8.09
CA THR A 36 10.18 6.01 7.35
C THR A 36 10.42 5.80 5.86
N PHE A 37 9.80 6.65 5.03
CA PHE A 37 9.95 6.55 3.58
C PHE A 37 11.42 6.66 3.14
N GLU A 38 12.21 7.49 3.82
CA GLU A 38 13.65 7.65 3.56
C GLU A 38 14.43 6.38 3.92
N LYS A 39 14.15 5.77 5.05
CA LYS A 39 14.82 4.53 5.52
C LYS A 39 14.62 3.34 4.59
N ILE A 40 13.57 3.35 3.76
CA ILE A 40 13.33 2.29 2.76
C ILE A 40 14.52 2.18 1.80
N TRP A 41 15.12 3.31 1.44
CA TRP A 41 16.20 3.40 0.45
C TRP A 41 17.60 3.31 1.05
N GLU A 42 17.73 3.16 2.37
CA GLU A 42 19.03 2.98 3.03
C GLU A 42 19.55 1.54 2.94
N SER A 43 18.69 0.56 2.75
CA SER A 43 19.04 -0.85 2.71
C SER A 43 18.52 -1.53 1.43
N ARG A 44 19.36 -2.39 0.86
CA ARG A 44 19.00 -3.28 -0.25
C ARG A 44 17.76 -4.14 0.09
N ASN A 45 17.67 -4.61 1.33
CA ASN A 45 16.56 -5.48 1.75
C ASN A 45 15.23 -4.73 1.79
N THR A 46 15.18 -3.54 2.37
CA THR A 46 13.97 -2.72 2.44
C THR A 46 13.56 -2.21 1.06
N THR A 47 14.51 -1.82 0.22
CA THR A 47 14.28 -1.47 -1.18
C THR A 47 13.67 -2.64 -1.96
N LYS A 48 14.20 -3.86 -1.76
CA LYS A 48 13.63 -5.09 -2.35
C LYS A 48 12.22 -5.38 -1.85
N GLN A 49 11.95 -5.18 -0.57
CA GLN A 49 10.61 -5.36 -0.01
C GLN A 49 9.61 -4.39 -0.64
N TYR A 50 10.00 -3.14 -0.87
CA TYR A 50 9.17 -2.17 -1.56
C TYR A 50 8.89 -2.58 -3.01
N TRP A 51 9.91 -3.05 -3.73
CA TRP A 51 9.74 -3.63 -5.07
C TRP A 51 8.75 -4.80 -5.06
N LEU A 52 8.87 -5.74 -4.11
CA LEU A 52 7.94 -6.85 -3.97
C LEU A 52 6.50 -6.37 -3.68
N ASN A 53 6.35 -5.31 -2.87
CA ASN A 53 5.05 -4.70 -2.64
C ASN A 53 4.45 -4.15 -3.94
N ALA A 54 5.23 -3.45 -4.76
CA ALA A 54 4.77 -2.96 -6.06
C ALA A 54 4.33 -4.10 -7.00
N MET A 55 4.98 -5.28 -6.91
CA MET A 55 4.62 -6.49 -7.67
C MET A 55 3.41 -7.23 -7.10
N SER A 56 3.07 -7.05 -5.83
CA SER A 56 2.02 -7.80 -5.13
C SER A 56 0.60 -7.55 -5.66
N PHE A 57 0.42 -6.49 -6.43
CA PHE A 57 -0.85 -6.15 -7.06
C PHE A 57 -1.08 -6.91 -8.38
N LEU A 58 -0.08 -7.63 -8.91
CA LEU A 58 -0.24 -8.45 -10.09
C LEU A 58 -1.36 -9.49 -9.90
N PRO A 59 -2.06 -9.86 -10.97
CA PRO A 59 -3.07 -10.90 -10.88
C PRO A 59 -2.46 -12.20 -10.39
N ASN A 60 -3.13 -12.84 -9.45
CA ASN A 60 -2.74 -14.16 -8.99
C ASN A 60 -3.60 -15.20 -9.69
N TYR A 61 -3.04 -15.84 -10.69
CA TYR A 61 -3.71 -16.90 -11.45
C TYR A 61 -3.75 -18.26 -10.73
N ASN A 62 -3.16 -18.36 -9.53
CA ASN A 62 -3.14 -19.61 -8.76
C ASN A 62 -4.50 -19.96 -8.09
N GLY A 63 -5.51 -19.11 -8.20
CA GLY A 63 -6.83 -19.30 -7.58
C GLY A 63 -7.73 -20.33 -8.24
N GLY A 64 -7.29 -20.95 -9.34
CA GLY A 64 -8.12 -21.90 -10.10
C GLY A 64 -9.35 -21.27 -10.76
N PHE A 65 -10.13 -22.09 -11.44
CA PHE A 65 -11.33 -21.71 -12.21
C PHE A 65 -12.46 -21.04 -11.41
N ILE A 66 -12.35 -21.00 -10.09
CA ILE A 66 -13.42 -20.58 -9.17
C ILE A 66 -13.04 -19.31 -8.40
N GLY A 67 -11.80 -18.82 -8.54
CA GLY A 67 -11.32 -17.62 -7.83
C GLY A 67 -11.80 -16.33 -8.46
N ASP A 68 -11.90 -15.27 -7.65
CA ASP A 68 -12.22 -13.91 -8.12
C ASP A 68 -11.13 -13.31 -9.03
N ASN A 69 -10.13 -14.11 -9.40
CA ASN A 69 -8.96 -13.67 -10.17
C ASN A 69 -9.04 -14.04 -11.67
N GLU A 70 -9.94 -14.95 -12.05
CA GLU A 70 -10.11 -15.44 -13.42
C GLU A 70 -11.60 -15.41 -13.84
N PRO A 71 -12.17 -14.23 -14.04
CA PRO A 71 -13.58 -14.12 -14.40
C PRO A 71 -13.86 -14.61 -15.83
N TYR A 72 -12.84 -14.61 -16.69
CA TYR A 72 -13.01 -14.85 -18.13
C TYR A 72 -13.53 -16.23 -18.44
N LEU A 73 -13.02 -17.26 -17.76
CA LEU A 73 -13.44 -18.62 -17.99
C LEU A 73 -14.92 -18.83 -17.58
N GLY A 74 -15.29 -18.29 -16.41
CA GLY A 74 -16.68 -18.37 -15.93
C GLY A 74 -17.64 -17.39 -16.60
N ALA A 75 -17.12 -16.44 -17.39
CA ALA A 75 -17.88 -15.49 -18.19
C ALA A 75 -17.98 -15.91 -19.67
N SER A 76 -17.31 -16.97 -20.07
CA SER A 76 -17.34 -17.54 -21.41
C SER A 76 -18.36 -18.69 -21.55
N ASP A 77 -18.45 -19.24 -22.71
CA ASP A 77 -19.24 -20.46 -23.00
C ASP A 77 -18.47 -21.76 -22.70
N GLU A 78 -17.19 -21.65 -22.30
CA GLU A 78 -16.36 -22.82 -22.01
C GLU A 78 -16.75 -23.53 -20.71
N CYS A 79 -17.21 -22.77 -19.70
CA CYS A 79 -17.72 -23.40 -18.48
C CYS A 79 -18.81 -22.56 -17.80
N THR A 80 -19.65 -23.24 -17.01
CA THR A 80 -20.63 -22.60 -16.12
C THR A 80 -20.29 -22.94 -14.67
N ILE A 81 -20.31 -21.93 -13.82
CA ILE A 81 -20.05 -22.08 -12.41
C ILE A 81 -21.37 -22.18 -11.65
N THR A 82 -21.45 -23.16 -10.75
CA THR A 82 -22.67 -23.42 -9.96
C THR A 82 -22.86 -22.37 -8.85
N TYR A 83 -21.78 -21.74 -8.39
CA TYR A 83 -21.82 -20.71 -7.36
C TYR A 83 -22.28 -19.37 -7.95
N ASP A 84 -23.03 -18.62 -7.15
CA ASP A 84 -23.44 -17.25 -7.51
C ASP A 84 -22.26 -16.29 -7.30
N ARG A 85 -21.47 -16.14 -8.35
CA ARG A 85 -20.33 -15.21 -8.42
C ARG A 85 -20.64 -14.08 -9.40
N GLY A 86 -20.04 -12.90 -9.17
CA GLY A 86 -20.31 -11.72 -9.98
C GLY A 86 -20.19 -11.93 -11.48
N TYR A 87 -19.20 -12.68 -11.96
CA TYR A 87 -18.99 -12.95 -13.39
C TYR A 87 -20.06 -13.87 -14.03
N ARG A 88 -20.82 -14.61 -13.24
CA ARG A 88 -22.00 -15.35 -13.75
C ARG A 88 -23.04 -14.39 -14.33
N SER A 89 -23.13 -13.19 -13.79
CA SER A 89 -24.03 -12.14 -14.30
C SER A 89 -23.68 -11.71 -15.73
N MET A 90 -22.42 -11.86 -16.17
CA MET A 90 -22.01 -11.58 -17.54
C MET A 90 -22.67 -12.52 -18.52
N ASN A 91 -22.72 -13.84 -18.24
CA ASN A 91 -23.36 -14.85 -19.11
C ASN A 91 -24.88 -14.65 -19.18
N PHE A 92 -25.50 -14.15 -18.14
CA PHE A 92 -26.92 -13.84 -18.11
C PHE A 92 -27.28 -12.43 -18.61
N GLY A 93 -26.29 -11.62 -19.00
CA GLY A 93 -26.50 -10.25 -19.46
C GLY A 93 -27.05 -9.30 -18.38
N SER A 94 -26.91 -9.64 -17.10
CA SER A 94 -27.45 -8.86 -15.99
C SER A 94 -26.44 -7.89 -15.36
N TRP A 95 -25.26 -7.71 -15.94
CA TRP A 95 -24.26 -6.77 -15.48
C TRP A 95 -24.40 -5.41 -16.16
N ASN A 96 -24.00 -4.36 -15.45
CA ASN A 96 -24.03 -2.98 -15.93
C ASN A 96 -23.07 -2.10 -15.11
N ALA A 97 -22.97 -0.80 -15.43
CA ALA A 97 -22.06 0.13 -14.75
C ALA A 97 -22.28 0.24 -13.22
N SER A 98 -23.49 -0.04 -12.74
CA SER A 98 -23.82 -0.05 -11.30
C SER A 98 -23.64 -1.41 -10.64
N ASN A 99 -23.55 -2.46 -11.46
CA ASN A 99 -23.35 -3.84 -11.01
C ASN A 99 -22.18 -4.45 -11.78
N VAL A 100 -20.98 -4.09 -11.38
CA VAL A 100 -19.72 -4.56 -11.98
C VAL A 100 -19.33 -5.85 -11.28
N PRO A 101 -19.40 -7.02 -11.94
CA PRO A 101 -19.13 -8.32 -11.33
C PRO A 101 -17.65 -8.50 -10.94
N TYR A 102 -16.78 -7.68 -11.50
CA TYR A 102 -15.36 -7.82 -11.38
C TYR A 102 -14.68 -6.45 -11.38
N TYR A 103 -14.39 -5.92 -10.19
CA TYR A 103 -13.81 -4.59 -10.04
C TYR A 103 -12.38 -4.67 -9.50
N LYS A 104 -11.40 -4.34 -10.34
CA LYS A 104 -9.98 -4.33 -9.99
C LYS A 104 -9.28 -3.00 -10.24
N MET A 105 -9.99 -1.99 -10.69
CA MET A 105 -9.40 -0.70 -11.08
C MET A 105 -8.59 -0.08 -9.93
N ASP A 106 -9.15 -0.04 -8.71
CA ASP A 106 -8.46 0.49 -7.53
C ASP A 106 -7.16 -0.25 -7.22
N LYS A 107 -7.20 -1.58 -7.33
CA LYS A 107 -6.04 -2.44 -7.07
C LYS A 107 -4.92 -2.12 -8.06
N TYR A 108 -5.24 -2.02 -9.33
CA TYR A 108 -4.24 -1.78 -10.38
C TYR A 108 -3.70 -0.36 -10.34
N TYR A 109 -4.52 0.66 -10.07
CA TYR A 109 -4.02 2.02 -9.87
C TYR A 109 -3.14 2.16 -8.63
N LYS A 110 -3.40 1.41 -7.55
CA LYS A 110 -2.47 1.31 -6.42
C LYS A 110 -1.13 0.71 -6.87
N GLY A 111 -1.16 -0.40 -7.61
CA GLY A 111 0.06 -1.02 -8.16
C GLY A 111 0.85 -0.07 -9.07
N ILE A 112 0.18 0.68 -9.93
CA ILE A 112 0.79 1.71 -10.79
C ILE A 112 1.47 2.79 -9.94
N ARG A 113 0.79 3.27 -8.91
CA ARG A 113 1.35 4.26 -7.98
C ARG A 113 2.61 3.74 -7.30
N GLU A 114 2.56 2.52 -6.77
CA GLU A 114 3.73 1.91 -6.11
C GLU A 114 4.89 1.71 -7.08
N CYS A 115 4.62 1.31 -8.33
CA CYS A 115 5.64 1.23 -9.38
C CYS A 115 6.26 2.60 -9.69
N ASN A 116 5.45 3.66 -9.79
CA ASN A 116 5.96 5.01 -10.05
C ASN A 116 6.86 5.49 -8.90
N ILE A 117 6.40 5.35 -7.65
CA ILE A 117 7.19 5.70 -6.47
C ILE A 117 8.50 4.92 -6.43
N PHE A 118 8.45 3.62 -6.74
CA PHE A 118 9.64 2.78 -6.77
C PHE A 118 10.64 3.25 -7.83
N MET A 119 10.20 3.46 -9.06
CA MET A 119 11.07 3.90 -10.16
C MET A 119 11.72 5.26 -9.91
N GLN A 120 11.02 6.18 -9.24
CA GLN A 120 11.56 7.49 -8.87
C GLN A 120 12.62 7.44 -7.76
N ASN A 121 12.65 6.36 -6.96
CA ASN A 121 13.46 6.31 -5.76
C ASN A 121 14.48 5.16 -5.72
N VAL A 122 14.36 4.13 -6.56
CA VAL A 122 15.23 2.94 -6.51
C VAL A 122 16.72 3.26 -6.55
N TYR A 123 17.13 4.28 -7.31
CA TYR A 123 18.52 4.71 -7.41
C TYR A 123 19.03 5.53 -6.22
N LYS A 124 18.15 5.83 -5.24
CA LYS A 124 18.55 6.40 -3.95
C LYS A 124 19.04 5.33 -2.98
N CYS A 125 18.98 4.05 -3.36
CA CYS A 125 19.48 2.98 -2.51
C CYS A 125 20.97 3.18 -2.23
N SER A 126 21.29 3.43 -0.95
CA SER A 126 22.67 3.72 -0.50
C SER A 126 23.42 2.50 0.01
N ASP A 127 22.80 1.31 0.00
CA ASP A 127 23.41 0.07 0.45
C ASP A 127 24.52 -0.38 -0.53
N PRO A 128 25.78 -0.53 -0.07
CA PRO A 128 26.87 -0.99 -0.93
C PRO A 128 26.67 -2.39 -1.53
N LEU A 129 25.77 -3.19 -0.97
CA LEU A 129 25.43 -4.53 -1.47
C LEU A 129 24.41 -4.48 -2.62
N ALA A 130 23.81 -3.34 -2.88
CA ALA A 130 22.91 -3.13 -4.02
C ALA A 130 23.75 -2.72 -5.23
N THR A 131 24.01 -3.67 -6.14
CA THR A 131 24.74 -3.36 -7.38
C THR A 131 23.86 -2.55 -8.33
N GLN A 132 24.49 -1.70 -9.16
CA GLN A 132 23.77 -0.92 -10.17
C GLN A 132 22.95 -1.81 -11.10
N GLU A 133 23.53 -2.95 -11.54
CA GLU A 133 22.84 -3.92 -12.39
C GLU A 133 21.54 -4.44 -11.73
N GLN A 134 21.58 -4.72 -10.42
CA GLN A 134 20.40 -5.17 -9.68
C GLN A 134 19.34 -4.07 -9.55
N LEU A 135 19.75 -2.81 -9.33
CA LEU A 135 18.82 -1.68 -9.27
C LEU A 135 18.17 -1.44 -10.63
N ASP A 136 18.94 -1.56 -11.71
CA ASP A 136 18.44 -1.46 -13.09
C ASP A 136 17.45 -2.59 -13.40
N GLU A 137 17.76 -3.83 -12.99
CA GLU A 137 16.84 -4.95 -13.15
C GLU A 137 15.50 -4.68 -12.45
N TRP A 138 15.52 -4.25 -11.20
CA TRP A 138 14.30 -3.94 -10.45
C TRP A 138 13.53 -2.76 -11.04
N TYR A 139 14.24 -1.75 -11.54
CA TYR A 139 13.62 -0.62 -12.23
C TYR A 139 12.83 -1.09 -13.46
N TRP A 140 13.45 -1.90 -14.32
CA TRP A 140 12.80 -2.38 -15.53
C TRP A 140 11.65 -3.34 -15.23
N GLN A 141 11.77 -4.15 -14.19
CA GLN A 141 10.69 -5.01 -13.73
C GLN A 141 9.49 -4.20 -13.21
N ALA A 142 9.73 -3.13 -12.45
CA ALA A 142 8.67 -2.23 -12.01
C ALA A 142 7.98 -1.52 -13.19
N ARG A 143 8.76 -1.10 -14.18
CA ARG A 143 8.24 -0.52 -15.42
C ARG A 143 7.37 -1.51 -16.21
N PHE A 144 7.81 -2.76 -16.29
CA PHE A 144 7.03 -3.82 -16.91
C PHE A 144 5.72 -4.06 -16.16
N ALA A 145 5.77 -4.19 -14.83
CA ALA A 145 4.57 -4.41 -14.02
C ALA A 145 3.57 -3.24 -14.18
N ARG A 146 4.05 -2.00 -14.21
CA ARG A 146 3.22 -0.82 -14.50
C ARG A 146 2.49 -0.96 -15.83
N ALA A 147 3.22 -1.33 -16.88
CA ALA A 147 2.63 -1.53 -18.21
C ALA A 147 1.60 -2.68 -18.21
N TYR A 148 1.88 -3.74 -17.48
CA TYR A 148 0.98 -4.88 -17.33
C TYR A 148 -0.30 -4.51 -16.59
N TYR A 149 -0.24 -3.67 -15.55
CA TYR A 149 -1.44 -3.17 -14.85
C TYR A 149 -2.33 -2.35 -15.80
N TYR A 150 -1.73 -1.46 -16.59
CA TYR A 150 -2.47 -0.71 -17.61
C TYR A 150 -3.10 -1.64 -18.65
N PHE A 151 -2.32 -2.58 -19.17
CA PHE A 151 -2.81 -3.57 -20.13
C PHE A 151 -4.02 -4.35 -19.58
N SER A 152 -3.92 -4.86 -18.36
CA SER A 152 -4.99 -5.60 -17.71
C SER A 152 -6.26 -4.76 -17.55
N MET A 153 -6.11 -3.48 -17.12
CA MET A 153 -7.26 -2.59 -17.04
C MET A 153 -7.88 -2.28 -18.41
N MET A 154 -7.07 -2.13 -19.46
CA MET A 154 -7.57 -1.90 -20.81
C MET A 154 -8.37 -3.09 -21.33
N CYS A 155 -7.95 -4.31 -21.01
CA CYS A 155 -8.69 -5.52 -21.38
C CYS A 155 -10.08 -5.57 -20.69
N ASP A 156 -10.15 -5.13 -19.42
CA ASP A 156 -11.37 -5.24 -18.63
C ASP A 156 -12.34 -4.06 -18.83
N TYR A 157 -11.80 -2.84 -18.98
CA TYR A 157 -12.57 -1.60 -18.91
C TYR A 157 -12.50 -0.75 -20.19
N GLY A 158 -11.68 -1.12 -21.15
CA GLY A 158 -11.44 -0.31 -22.36
C GLY A 158 -10.53 0.89 -22.09
N PRO A 159 -10.84 2.09 -22.62
CA PRO A 159 -10.01 3.27 -22.40
C PRO A 159 -9.89 3.65 -20.93
N ILE A 160 -8.67 3.88 -20.47
CA ILE A 160 -8.33 4.21 -19.08
C ILE A 160 -7.47 5.46 -18.98
N PHE A 161 -7.42 6.09 -17.81
CA PHE A 161 -6.56 7.24 -17.59
C PHE A 161 -5.11 6.79 -17.41
N LEU A 162 -4.19 7.41 -18.17
CA LEU A 162 -2.76 7.25 -17.99
C LEU A 162 -2.28 8.26 -16.94
N ILE A 163 -1.76 7.76 -15.84
CA ILE A 163 -1.14 8.58 -14.78
C ILE A 163 0.33 8.69 -15.15
N GLY A 164 0.79 9.93 -15.41
CA GLY A 164 2.19 10.24 -15.69
C GLY A 164 3.09 9.99 -14.47
N ASP A 165 4.39 10.08 -14.72
CA ASP A 165 5.43 9.99 -13.67
C ASP A 165 5.47 11.24 -12.82
#